data_2d83b2a81fc0c102931ac884729dc0e3
#
_entry.id   2d83b2a81fc0c102931ac884729dc0e3
#
_cell.length_a   1.000
_cell.length_b   1.000
_cell.length_c   1.000
_cell.angle_alpha   90.00
_cell.angle_beta   90.00
_cell.angle_gamma   90.00
#
_symmetry.space_group_name_H-M   'P 1'
#
loop_
_entity.id
_entity.type
_entity.pdbx_description
1 polymer ?
#
loop_
_entity_poly.entity_id
_entity_poly.type
_entity_poly.pdbx_seq_one_letter_code
_entity_poly.pdbx_strand_id
1 'polypeptide(L)'
;AVINGAEVIRECQVTGITVEDGAVKAVETDKGTIETKYVINAAGVHADEISRLAGDDTFKIHPRRGEYILFDKTAQKDLVYSPIFPTPTKMGKGILVCATTHGNVFVGPNAQDMPDEEKDDTAVTIPGMDDILDKARRLVPNIPVGATITEFAGVRAVSSTGDFILGPSEKTKGLIQAAGIQSPGLTSAPAIAKYLVDGIVAETGATAKTDYKKGRPAQPCFRMMAEADQKALIAKDPRYGRVI
;
A
#
# COMPACT_ATOMS: atom_id res chain seq x y z
N ALA A 1 11.17 10.17 7.61
CA ALA A 1 11.41 9.35 8.79
C ALA A 1 12.91 9.08 8.98
N VAL A 2 13.61 8.46 8.03
CA VAL A 2 15.02 8.04 8.15
C VAL A 2 15.96 9.20 8.48
N ILE A 3 15.80 10.39 7.86
CA ILE A 3 16.64 11.57 8.17
C ILE A 3 16.45 12.09 9.62
N ASN A 4 15.42 11.62 10.31
CA ASN A 4 15.11 11.92 11.71
C ASN A 4 15.40 10.73 12.65
N GLY A 5 16.17 9.72 12.17
CA GLY A 5 16.64 8.61 12.96
C GLY A 5 15.74 7.36 12.95
N ALA A 6 14.75 7.28 12.06
CA ALA A 6 14.03 6.02 11.89
C ALA A 6 14.90 5.02 11.11
N GLU A 7 14.97 3.80 11.58
CA GLU A 7 15.64 2.69 10.91
C GLU A 7 14.64 1.87 10.09
N VAL A 8 15.10 1.33 8.96
CA VAL A 8 14.33 0.41 8.12
C VAL A 8 15.10 -0.89 8.01
N ILE A 9 14.59 -1.93 8.64
CA ILE A 9 15.17 -3.27 8.58
C ILE A 9 14.36 -4.07 7.57
N ARG A 10 14.96 -4.41 6.45
CA ARG A 10 14.33 -5.20 5.37
C ARG A 10 14.66 -6.68 5.54
N GLU A 11 13.84 -7.54 4.90
CA GLU A 11 14.03 -8.99 4.95
C GLU A 11 14.11 -9.47 6.40
N CYS A 12 13.20 -8.95 7.25
CA CYS A 12 13.14 -9.22 8.67
C CYS A 12 11.70 -9.58 9.03
N GLN A 13 11.46 -10.84 9.25
CA GLN A 13 10.15 -11.38 9.55
C GLN A 13 9.87 -11.30 11.04
N VAL A 14 8.71 -10.75 11.41
CA VAL A 14 8.21 -10.82 12.79
C VAL A 14 7.70 -12.24 13.02
N THR A 15 8.24 -12.90 14.04
CA THR A 15 7.90 -14.29 14.42
C THR A 15 7.14 -14.38 15.74
N GLY A 16 7.19 -13.31 16.56
CA GLY A 16 6.50 -13.24 17.84
C GLY A 16 6.40 -11.83 18.38
N ILE A 17 5.53 -11.65 19.38
CA ILE A 17 5.45 -10.43 20.20
C ILE A 17 5.39 -10.87 21.65
N THR A 18 6.42 -10.52 22.40
CA THR A 18 6.47 -10.79 23.85
C THR A 18 5.53 -9.83 24.58
N VAL A 19 4.59 -10.41 25.31
CA VAL A 19 3.62 -9.68 26.15
C VAL A 19 3.75 -10.17 27.60
N GLU A 20 3.98 -9.24 28.52
CA GLU A 20 4.02 -9.51 29.96
C GLU A 20 3.10 -8.53 30.68
N ASP A 21 2.34 -9.01 31.63
CA ASP A 21 1.36 -8.23 32.40
C ASP A 21 0.38 -7.44 31.48
N GLY A 22 0.00 -8.05 30.35
CA GLY A 22 -0.91 -7.44 29.39
C GLY A 22 -0.32 -6.30 28.54
N ALA A 23 1.01 -6.12 28.57
CA ALA A 23 1.71 -5.07 27.82
C ALA A 23 2.83 -5.62 26.93
N VAL A 24 3.00 -5.04 25.76
CA VAL A 24 4.10 -5.35 24.85
C VAL A 24 5.46 -5.07 25.54
N LYS A 25 6.41 -5.97 25.36
CA LYS A 25 7.80 -5.85 25.84
C LYS A 25 8.82 -5.92 24.71
N ALA A 26 8.59 -6.80 23.74
CA ALA A 26 9.51 -6.99 22.63
C ALA A 26 8.80 -7.51 21.38
N VAL A 27 9.46 -7.33 20.24
CA VAL A 27 9.13 -7.99 18.96
C VAL A 27 10.22 -8.98 18.66
N GLU A 28 9.86 -10.23 18.45
CA GLU A 28 10.74 -11.29 18.03
C GLU A 28 10.78 -11.36 16.51
N THR A 29 11.97 -11.48 15.96
CA THR A 29 12.18 -11.57 14.50
C THR A 29 13.16 -12.68 14.16
N ASP A 30 13.20 -13.07 12.90
CA ASP A 30 14.22 -14.01 12.36
C ASP A 30 15.67 -13.47 12.44
N LYS A 31 15.84 -12.18 12.81
CA LYS A 31 17.14 -11.51 12.98
C LYS A 31 17.47 -11.15 14.44
N GLY A 32 16.60 -11.49 15.37
CA GLY A 32 16.78 -11.20 16.78
C GLY A 32 15.59 -10.47 17.39
N THR A 33 15.71 -10.14 18.66
CA THR A 33 14.64 -9.51 19.45
C THR A 33 14.85 -8.01 19.57
N ILE A 34 13.77 -7.25 19.42
CA ILE A 34 13.74 -5.80 19.54
C ILE A 34 12.89 -5.43 20.76
N GLU A 35 13.53 -4.97 21.82
CA GLU A 35 12.81 -4.46 22.99
C GLU A 35 12.06 -3.16 22.66
N THR A 36 10.78 -3.10 23.00
CA THR A 36 9.95 -1.94 22.75
C THR A 36 8.76 -1.86 23.69
N LYS A 37 8.24 -0.66 23.89
CA LYS A 37 6.99 -0.42 24.64
C LYS A 37 5.77 -0.31 23.75
N TYR A 38 5.97 -0.06 22.45
CA TYR A 38 4.89 0.14 21.47
C TYR A 38 5.20 -0.59 20.17
N VAL A 39 4.21 -1.25 19.65
CA VAL A 39 4.20 -1.86 18.32
C VAL A 39 3.05 -1.25 17.52
N ILE A 40 3.33 -0.68 16.36
CA ILE A 40 2.32 -0.26 15.41
C ILE A 40 2.21 -1.35 14.35
N ASN A 41 1.08 -2.06 14.38
CA ASN A 41 0.79 -3.12 13.41
C ASN A 41 0.25 -2.51 12.11
N ALA A 42 1.09 -2.39 11.11
CA ALA A 42 0.74 -1.92 9.77
C ALA A 42 1.03 -3.00 8.71
N ALA A 43 0.79 -4.28 9.05
CA ALA A 43 1.20 -5.45 8.27
C ALA A 43 0.26 -5.77 7.09
N GLY A 44 -0.68 -4.89 6.73
CA GLY A 44 -1.54 -5.06 5.56
C GLY A 44 -2.38 -6.33 5.64
N VAL A 45 -2.23 -7.23 4.67
CA VAL A 45 -2.99 -8.49 4.62
C VAL A 45 -2.66 -9.47 5.76
N HIS A 46 -1.53 -9.28 6.44
CA HIS A 46 -1.11 -10.09 7.59
C HIS A 46 -1.39 -9.41 8.94
N ALA A 47 -2.12 -8.30 8.97
CA ALA A 47 -2.31 -7.53 10.20
C ALA A 47 -3.04 -8.32 11.31
N ASP A 48 -3.96 -9.20 10.97
CA ASP A 48 -4.65 -10.06 11.94
C ASP A 48 -3.71 -11.16 12.50
N GLU A 49 -2.75 -11.63 11.71
CA GLU A 49 -1.74 -12.58 12.17
C GLU A 49 -0.79 -11.94 13.18
N ILE A 50 -0.27 -10.74 12.85
CA ILE A 50 0.57 -9.97 13.77
C ILE A 50 -0.19 -9.60 15.06
N SER A 51 -1.47 -9.26 14.94
CA SER A 51 -2.32 -8.95 16.09
C SER A 51 -2.45 -10.16 17.03
N ARG A 52 -2.68 -11.35 16.47
CA ARG A 52 -2.75 -12.60 17.24
C ARG A 52 -1.46 -12.96 17.97
N LEU A 53 -0.28 -12.63 17.40
CA LEU A 53 1.01 -12.83 18.09
C LEU A 53 1.10 -12.04 19.40
N ALA A 54 0.35 -10.95 19.50
CA ALA A 54 0.26 -10.13 20.72
C ALA A 54 -0.98 -10.45 21.58
N GLY A 55 -1.72 -11.51 21.28
CA GLY A 55 -2.91 -11.93 22.01
C GLY A 55 -4.21 -11.18 21.67
N ASP A 56 -4.22 -10.41 20.57
CA ASP A 56 -5.40 -9.70 20.11
C ASP A 56 -5.98 -10.37 18.86
N ASP A 57 -7.12 -11.02 18.99
CA ASP A 57 -7.86 -11.76 17.96
C ASP A 57 -9.21 -11.11 17.59
N THR A 58 -9.35 -9.82 17.87
CA THR A 58 -10.63 -9.09 17.75
C THR A 58 -11.10 -8.87 16.31
N PHE A 59 -10.22 -9.06 15.32
CA PHE A 59 -10.56 -8.90 13.90
C PHE A 59 -9.87 -9.94 13.03
N LYS A 60 -10.36 -10.06 11.79
CA LYS A 60 -9.72 -10.82 10.71
C LYS A 60 -9.53 -9.94 9.48
N ILE A 61 -8.53 -10.28 8.69
CA ILE A 61 -8.28 -9.70 7.37
C ILE A 61 -8.60 -10.75 6.31
N HIS A 62 -9.50 -10.40 5.41
CA HIS A 62 -9.87 -11.20 4.25
C HIS A 62 -9.13 -10.67 3.02
N PRO A 63 -8.32 -11.48 2.35
CA PRO A 63 -7.62 -11.05 1.15
C PRO A 63 -8.59 -10.88 -0.01
N ARG A 64 -8.50 -9.75 -0.72
CA ARG A 64 -9.30 -9.48 -1.94
C ARG A 64 -8.40 -9.01 -3.05
N ARG A 65 -8.21 -9.85 -4.06
CA ARG A 65 -7.42 -9.53 -5.26
C ARG A 65 -8.10 -8.44 -6.07
N GLY A 66 -7.27 -7.55 -6.61
CA GLY A 66 -7.66 -6.58 -7.64
C GLY A 66 -6.64 -6.63 -8.75
N GLU A 67 -7.08 -7.04 -9.93
CA GLU A 67 -6.26 -7.20 -11.10
C GLU A 67 -6.42 -6.01 -12.04
N TYR A 68 -5.38 -5.69 -12.81
CA TYR A 68 -5.33 -4.56 -13.73
C TYR A 68 -4.67 -4.94 -15.04
N ILE A 69 -5.08 -4.27 -16.11
CA ILE A 69 -4.43 -4.30 -17.42
C ILE A 69 -3.95 -2.90 -17.75
N LEU A 70 -2.70 -2.77 -18.21
CA LEU A 70 -2.12 -1.52 -18.70
C LEU A 70 -1.91 -1.60 -20.21
N PHE A 71 -2.40 -0.59 -20.93
CA PHE A 71 -2.29 -0.49 -22.39
C PHE A 71 -1.26 0.56 -22.80
N ASP A 72 -0.62 0.32 -23.94
CA ASP A 72 0.33 1.26 -24.55
C ASP A 72 -0.38 2.54 -24.97
N LYS A 73 0.22 3.69 -24.70
CA LYS A 73 -0.29 5.01 -25.05
C LYS A 73 -0.37 5.28 -26.55
N THR A 74 0.39 4.52 -27.35
CA THR A 74 0.46 4.70 -28.80
C THR A 74 -0.67 4.00 -29.55
N ALA A 75 -1.32 3.01 -28.91
CA ALA A 75 -2.34 2.18 -29.56
C ALA A 75 -3.65 2.92 -29.82
N GLN A 76 -4.01 3.83 -28.94
CA GLN A 76 -5.19 4.66 -29.12
C GLN A 76 -5.03 5.98 -28.36
N LYS A 77 -4.50 6.96 -29.06
CA LYS A 77 -4.37 8.32 -28.51
C LYS A 77 -5.75 8.86 -28.15
N ASP A 78 -5.83 9.46 -26.97
CA ASP A 78 -7.05 10.14 -26.51
C ASP A 78 -8.28 9.23 -26.29
N LEU A 79 -8.05 7.96 -25.93
CA LEU A 79 -9.15 7.02 -25.65
C LEU A 79 -10.03 7.51 -24.48
N VAL A 80 -9.39 8.03 -23.42
CA VAL A 80 -10.07 8.59 -22.25
C VAL A 80 -9.27 9.77 -21.69
N TYR A 81 -9.98 10.84 -21.29
CA TYR A 81 -9.38 12.04 -20.68
C TYR A 81 -9.59 12.11 -19.17
N SER A 82 -10.54 11.35 -18.65
CA SER A 82 -10.91 11.32 -17.24
C SER A 82 -11.20 9.89 -16.81
N PRO A 83 -11.07 9.56 -15.49
CA PRO A 83 -11.52 8.27 -14.99
C PRO A 83 -12.99 8.04 -15.28
N ILE A 84 -13.32 6.90 -15.88
CA ILE A 84 -14.69 6.46 -16.17
C ILE A 84 -15.03 5.34 -15.21
N PHE A 85 -16.15 5.49 -14.50
CA PHE A 85 -16.66 4.51 -13.54
C PHE A 85 -18.06 4.05 -13.94
N PRO A 86 -18.44 2.79 -13.69
CA PRO A 86 -19.82 2.40 -13.69
C PRO A 86 -20.54 2.95 -12.44
N THR A 87 -21.86 2.83 -12.41
CA THR A 87 -22.61 3.05 -11.17
C THR A 87 -22.13 2.07 -10.08
N PRO A 88 -21.94 2.51 -8.83
CA PRO A 88 -21.50 1.64 -7.73
C PRO A 88 -22.43 0.45 -7.52
N THR A 89 -21.85 -0.69 -7.16
CA THR A 89 -22.57 -1.91 -6.78
C THR A 89 -22.27 -2.26 -5.33
N LYS A 90 -22.91 -3.31 -4.80
CA LYS A 90 -22.61 -3.84 -3.46
C LYS A 90 -21.16 -4.28 -3.31
N MET A 91 -20.47 -4.64 -4.40
CA MET A 91 -19.03 -5.01 -4.42
C MET A 91 -18.11 -3.79 -4.55
N GLY A 92 -18.64 -2.57 -4.52
CA GLY A 92 -17.88 -1.34 -4.59
C GLY A 92 -18.05 -0.57 -5.91
N LYS A 93 -17.03 0.24 -6.25
CA LYS A 93 -17.07 1.18 -7.38
C LYS A 93 -17.04 0.51 -8.77
N GLY A 94 -16.78 -0.79 -8.84
CA GLY A 94 -16.60 -1.51 -10.08
C GLY A 94 -15.26 -1.23 -10.77
N ILE A 95 -15.13 -1.72 -12.00
CA ILE A 95 -13.94 -1.53 -12.83
C ILE A 95 -13.93 -0.09 -13.37
N LEU A 96 -12.78 0.55 -13.35
CA LEU A 96 -12.56 1.86 -13.95
C LEU A 96 -11.72 1.73 -15.22
N VAL A 97 -11.90 2.68 -16.13
CA VAL A 97 -11.00 2.96 -17.26
C VAL A 97 -10.39 4.33 -17.02
N CYS A 98 -9.07 4.43 -16.96
CA CYS A 98 -8.41 5.67 -16.58
C CYS A 98 -7.09 5.87 -17.32
N ALA A 99 -6.81 7.11 -17.72
CA ALA A 99 -5.49 7.49 -18.23
C ALA A 99 -4.49 7.65 -17.09
N THR A 100 -3.26 7.22 -17.31
CA THR A 100 -2.12 7.50 -16.41
C THR A 100 -1.55 8.89 -16.70
N THR A 101 -0.75 9.40 -15.77
CA THR A 101 -0.02 10.68 -15.97
C THR A 101 0.97 10.66 -17.14
N HIS A 102 1.30 9.49 -17.68
CA HIS A 102 2.21 9.30 -18.80
C HIS A 102 1.48 9.02 -20.12
N GLY A 103 0.14 9.03 -20.10
CA GLY A 103 -0.71 8.85 -21.28
C GLY A 103 -1.06 7.39 -21.62
N ASN A 104 -0.61 6.43 -20.81
CA ASN A 104 -1.10 5.06 -20.91
C ASN A 104 -2.54 4.98 -20.38
N VAL A 105 -3.26 3.94 -20.76
CA VAL A 105 -4.58 3.64 -20.19
C VAL A 105 -4.50 2.38 -19.36
N PHE A 106 -5.05 2.41 -18.17
CA PHE A 106 -5.22 1.21 -17.36
C PHE A 106 -6.69 0.93 -17.07
N VAL A 107 -6.97 -0.35 -16.92
CA VAL A 107 -8.32 -0.87 -16.70
C VAL A 107 -8.31 -1.80 -15.50
N GLY A 108 -9.30 -1.68 -14.64
CA GLY A 108 -9.38 -2.41 -13.37
C GLY A 108 -9.73 -1.48 -12.21
N PRO A 109 -9.66 -1.94 -10.96
CA PRO A 109 -9.48 -3.34 -10.60
C PRO A 109 -10.80 -4.12 -10.66
N ASN A 110 -10.71 -5.42 -10.82
CA ASN A 110 -11.78 -6.32 -10.39
C ASN A 110 -11.80 -6.48 -8.86
N ALA A 111 -12.65 -7.35 -8.34
CA ALA A 111 -12.72 -7.65 -6.92
C ALA A 111 -13.03 -9.14 -6.74
N GLN A 112 -12.01 -9.92 -6.36
CA GLN A 112 -12.11 -11.35 -6.16
C GLN A 112 -11.68 -11.68 -4.73
N ASP A 113 -12.58 -12.22 -3.93
CA ASP A 113 -12.24 -12.73 -2.60
C ASP A 113 -11.37 -13.98 -2.77
N MET A 114 -10.34 -14.08 -1.94
CA MET A 114 -9.35 -15.15 -1.98
C MET A 114 -9.37 -15.97 -0.69
N PRO A 115 -8.92 -17.24 -0.73
CA PRO A 115 -8.61 -18.00 0.48
C PRO A 115 -7.56 -17.28 1.32
N ASP A 116 -7.63 -17.45 2.64
CA ASP A 116 -6.67 -16.84 3.57
C ASP A 116 -5.22 -17.31 3.32
N GLU A 117 -5.05 -18.54 2.80
CA GLU A 117 -3.75 -19.14 2.48
C GLU A 117 -3.08 -18.48 1.26
N GLU A 118 -3.84 -17.75 0.45
CA GLU A 118 -3.37 -17.10 -0.77
C GLU A 118 -3.12 -15.59 -0.59
N LYS A 119 -2.99 -15.10 0.63
CA LYS A 119 -2.80 -13.65 0.93
C LYS A 119 -1.64 -13.00 0.16
N ASP A 120 -0.62 -13.76 -0.18
CA ASP A 120 0.57 -13.27 -0.89
C ASP A 120 0.52 -13.53 -2.42
N ASP A 121 -0.53 -14.19 -2.92
CA ASP A 121 -0.65 -14.46 -4.35
C ASP A 121 -1.11 -13.21 -5.11
N THR A 122 -0.19 -12.61 -5.83
CA THR A 122 -0.41 -11.47 -6.73
C THR A 122 -0.42 -11.85 -8.21
N ALA A 123 -0.57 -13.14 -8.52
CA ALA A 123 -0.72 -13.58 -9.90
C ALA A 123 -2.02 -13.04 -10.51
N VAL A 124 -1.96 -12.70 -11.78
CA VAL A 124 -3.16 -12.41 -12.57
C VAL A 124 -3.77 -13.69 -13.10
N THR A 125 -5.07 -13.69 -13.30
CA THR A 125 -5.81 -14.87 -13.75
C THR A 125 -6.53 -14.63 -15.08
N ILE A 126 -6.62 -15.65 -15.91
CA ILE A 126 -7.38 -15.56 -17.18
C ILE A 126 -8.84 -15.15 -16.93
N PRO A 127 -9.56 -15.78 -15.99
CA PRO A 127 -10.94 -15.35 -15.69
C PRO A 127 -11.03 -13.91 -15.18
N GLY A 128 -10.05 -13.44 -14.41
CA GLY A 128 -9.99 -12.07 -13.93
C GLY A 128 -9.77 -11.07 -15.06
N MET A 129 -8.89 -11.38 -16.01
CA MET A 129 -8.65 -10.56 -17.19
C MET A 129 -9.89 -10.49 -18.10
N ASP A 130 -10.55 -11.62 -18.32
CA ASP A 130 -11.79 -11.68 -19.10
C ASP A 130 -12.89 -10.83 -18.45
N ASP A 131 -13.09 -10.94 -17.14
CA ASP A 131 -14.04 -10.13 -16.37
C ASP A 131 -13.76 -8.63 -16.49
N ILE A 132 -12.48 -8.24 -16.39
CA ILE A 132 -12.05 -6.84 -16.56
C ILE A 132 -12.38 -6.33 -17.95
N LEU A 133 -12.03 -7.08 -18.99
CA LEU A 133 -12.22 -6.66 -20.38
C LEU A 133 -13.71 -6.57 -20.74
N ASP A 134 -14.53 -7.51 -20.30
CA ASP A 134 -15.97 -7.50 -20.54
C ASP A 134 -16.65 -6.28 -19.90
N LYS A 135 -16.30 -5.98 -18.67
CA LYS A 135 -16.84 -4.82 -17.96
C LYS A 135 -16.32 -3.50 -18.53
N ALA A 136 -15.04 -3.45 -18.89
CA ALA A 136 -14.41 -2.26 -19.46
C ALA A 136 -15.01 -1.90 -20.82
N ARG A 137 -15.30 -2.87 -21.69
CA ARG A 137 -15.94 -2.66 -22.99
C ARG A 137 -17.34 -2.07 -22.88
N ARG A 138 -18.04 -2.28 -21.79
CA ARG A 138 -19.33 -1.63 -21.51
C ARG A 138 -19.19 -0.14 -21.23
N LEU A 139 -18.04 0.29 -20.73
CA LEU A 139 -17.73 1.70 -20.45
C LEU A 139 -17.09 2.38 -21.66
N VAL A 140 -16.14 1.67 -22.29
CA VAL A 140 -15.35 2.14 -23.43
C VAL A 140 -15.28 1.00 -24.45
N PRO A 141 -16.16 0.96 -25.46
CA PRO A 141 -16.26 -0.18 -26.39
C PRO A 141 -14.96 -0.51 -27.14
N ASN A 142 -14.16 0.50 -27.45
CA ASN A 142 -12.94 0.36 -28.27
C ASN A 142 -11.66 0.17 -27.44
N ILE A 143 -11.71 -0.60 -26.37
CA ILE A 143 -10.51 -0.94 -25.58
C ILE A 143 -9.48 -1.64 -26.47
N PRO A 144 -8.22 -1.14 -26.55
CA PRO A 144 -7.21 -1.66 -27.47
C PRO A 144 -6.49 -2.88 -26.88
N VAL A 145 -7.17 -4.02 -26.78
CA VAL A 145 -6.66 -5.24 -26.13
C VAL A 145 -5.30 -5.69 -26.70
N GLY A 146 -5.11 -5.57 -28.02
CA GLY A 146 -3.84 -5.92 -28.67
C GLY A 146 -2.67 -5.02 -28.32
N ALA A 147 -2.90 -3.94 -27.54
CA ALA A 147 -1.89 -3.02 -27.06
C ALA A 147 -1.57 -3.20 -25.56
N THR A 148 -1.96 -4.33 -24.98
CA THR A 148 -1.56 -4.66 -23.61
C THR A 148 -0.05 -4.72 -23.48
N ILE A 149 0.52 -3.97 -22.53
CA ILE A 149 1.95 -3.99 -22.22
C ILE A 149 2.27 -4.73 -20.95
N THR A 150 1.37 -4.73 -19.98
CA THR A 150 1.54 -5.49 -18.75
C THR A 150 0.20 -5.67 -18.04
N GLU A 151 0.17 -6.67 -17.18
CA GLU A 151 -0.90 -6.99 -16.27
C GLU A 151 -0.31 -7.13 -14.87
N PHE A 152 -1.07 -6.75 -13.87
CA PHE A 152 -0.63 -6.86 -12.48
C PHE A 152 -1.81 -6.98 -11.54
N ALA A 153 -1.56 -7.51 -10.36
CA ALA A 153 -2.55 -7.62 -9.31
C ALA A 153 -1.99 -7.15 -7.95
N GLY A 154 -2.88 -6.80 -7.07
CA GLY A 154 -2.59 -6.55 -5.67
C GLY A 154 -3.69 -7.09 -4.78
N VAL A 155 -3.35 -7.40 -3.53
CA VAL A 155 -4.29 -7.94 -2.56
C VAL A 155 -4.66 -6.87 -1.55
N ARG A 156 -5.96 -6.62 -1.41
CA ARG A 156 -6.52 -5.67 -0.44
C ARG A 156 -6.74 -6.35 0.89
N ALA A 157 -6.40 -5.66 1.97
CA ALA A 157 -6.62 -6.08 3.33
C ALA A 157 -8.05 -5.71 3.79
N VAL A 158 -9.04 -6.51 3.43
CA VAL A 158 -10.44 -6.25 3.79
C VAL A 158 -10.67 -6.67 5.24
N SER A 159 -11.00 -5.73 6.10
CA SER A 159 -11.29 -6.00 7.50
C SER A 159 -12.67 -6.68 7.69
N SER A 160 -12.76 -7.61 8.63
CA SER A 160 -14.02 -8.20 9.07
C SER A 160 -14.98 -7.19 9.70
N THR A 161 -14.49 -6.02 10.13
CA THR A 161 -15.30 -4.93 10.66
C THR A 161 -15.92 -4.04 9.58
N GLY A 162 -15.44 -4.16 8.33
CA GLY A 162 -15.90 -3.36 7.19
C GLY A 162 -15.27 -1.98 7.09
N ASP A 163 -14.41 -1.57 8.03
CA ASP A 163 -13.71 -0.28 8.04
C ASP A 163 -12.26 -0.44 8.49
N PHE A 164 -11.49 0.64 8.45
CA PHE A 164 -10.13 0.70 8.97
C PHE A 164 -10.13 0.48 10.48
N ILE A 165 -9.17 -0.30 10.97
CA ILE A 165 -8.96 -0.54 12.40
C ILE A 165 -7.76 0.30 12.82
N LEU A 166 -8.04 1.41 13.51
CA LEU A 166 -7.04 2.40 13.87
C LEU A 166 -7.09 2.69 15.38
N GLY A 167 -5.95 2.62 16.04
CA GLY A 167 -5.82 2.97 17.45
C GLY A 167 -5.30 1.85 18.35
N PRO A 168 -5.30 2.05 19.67
CA PRO A 168 -4.80 1.06 20.61
C PRO A 168 -5.64 -0.20 20.62
N SER A 169 -4.99 -1.35 20.78
CA SER A 169 -5.65 -2.62 21.05
C SER A 169 -6.36 -2.56 22.39
N GLU A 170 -7.58 -3.10 22.47
CA GLU A 170 -8.32 -3.25 23.73
C GLU A 170 -7.80 -4.44 24.56
N LYS A 171 -7.02 -5.34 23.95
CA LYS A 171 -6.51 -6.56 24.58
C LYS A 171 -5.10 -6.40 25.13
N THR A 172 -4.25 -5.69 24.41
CA THR A 172 -2.82 -5.64 24.70
C THR A 172 -2.30 -4.22 24.70
N LYS A 173 -1.88 -3.74 25.86
CA LYS A 173 -1.31 -2.41 26.02
C LYS A 173 -0.02 -2.27 25.21
N GLY A 174 0.14 -1.13 24.52
CA GLY A 174 1.28 -0.86 23.67
C GLY A 174 1.17 -1.46 22.26
N LEU A 175 0.17 -2.29 21.96
CA LEU A 175 -0.17 -2.66 20.60
C LEU A 175 -1.13 -1.62 20.01
N ILE A 176 -0.77 -1.10 18.84
CA ILE A 176 -1.56 -0.10 18.12
C ILE A 176 -1.86 -0.63 16.73
N GLN A 177 -3.13 -0.63 16.36
CA GLN A 177 -3.57 -1.15 15.07
C GLN A 177 -3.58 -0.04 14.00
N ALA A 178 -3.03 -0.37 12.83
CA ALA A 178 -3.19 0.33 11.56
C ALA A 178 -3.56 -0.71 10.50
N ALA A 179 -4.69 -1.39 10.71
CA ALA A 179 -5.08 -2.59 9.98
C ALA A 179 -6.34 -2.37 9.15
N GLY A 180 -6.64 -3.30 8.23
CA GLY A 180 -7.80 -3.21 7.35
C GLY A 180 -7.76 -2.03 6.38
N ILE A 181 -6.58 -1.47 6.14
CA ILE A 181 -6.40 -0.27 5.32
C ILE A 181 -6.34 -0.68 3.85
N GLN A 182 -7.41 -0.40 3.14
CA GLN A 182 -7.51 -0.53 1.70
C GLN A 182 -7.69 0.87 1.06
N SER A 183 -8.18 0.99 -0.17
CA SER A 183 -8.41 2.30 -0.78
C SER A 183 -9.42 3.13 0.07
N PRO A 184 -9.11 4.39 0.40
CA PRO A 184 -8.04 5.26 -0.09
C PRO A 184 -6.80 5.36 0.85
N GLY A 185 -6.28 4.24 1.33
CA GLY A 185 -5.23 4.17 2.35
C GLY A 185 -3.96 4.98 2.04
N LEU A 186 -3.48 4.92 0.79
CA LEU A 186 -2.27 5.67 0.41
C LEU A 186 -2.44 7.18 0.61
N THR A 187 -3.58 7.73 0.22
CA THR A 187 -3.89 9.16 0.38
C THR A 187 -4.14 9.51 1.85
N SER A 188 -4.70 8.58 2.62
CA SER A 188 -5.02 8.76 4.04
C SER A 188 -3.83 8.52 4.97
N ALA A 189 -2.76 7.86 4.49
CA ALA A 189 -1.63 7.44 5.31
C ALA A 189 -1.00 8.54 6.18
N PRO A 190 -0.80 9.79 5.69
CA PRO A 190 -0.27 10.86 6.55
C PRO A 190 -1.22 11.24 7.70
N ALA A 191 -2.53 11.25 7.45
CA ALA A 191 -3.53 11.54 8.48
C ALA A 191 -3.63 10.40 9.50
N ILE A 192 -3.61 9.14 9.05
CA ILE A 192 -3.57 7.95 9.90
C ILE A 192 -2.33 7.98 10.79
N ALA A 193 -1.14 8.21 10.20
CA ALA A 193 0.10 8.29 10.96
C ALA A 193 0.04 9.38 12.04
N LYS A 194 -0.48 10.56 11.70
CA LYS A 194 -0.67 11.64 12.69
C LYS A 194 -1.62 11.23 13.81
N TYR A 195 -2.77 10.66 13.48
CA TYR A 195 -3.76 10.21 14.46
C TYR A 195 -3.17 9.21 15.47
N LEU A 196 -2.45 8.19 14.98
CA LEU A 196 -1.83 7.18 15.83
C LEU A 196 -0.71 7.74 16.70
N VAL A 197 0.13 8.61 16.13
CA VAL A 197 1.23 9.25 16.86
C VAL A 197 0.70 10.22 17.91
N ASP A 198 -0.33 11.01 17.62
CA ASP A 198 -0.96 11.90 18.59
C ASP A 198 -1.48 11.11 19.81
N GLY A 199 -2.05 9.91 19.59
CA GLY A 199 -2.46 9.00 20.68
C GLY A 199 -1.28 8.55 21.56
N ILE A 200 -0.17 8.15 20.95
CA ILE A 200 1.05 7.75 21.67
C ILE A 200 1.62 8.94 22.45
N VAL A 201 1.67 10.11 21.84
CA VAL A 201 2.16 11.34 22.48
C VAL A 201 1.30 11.72 23.69
N ALA A 202 -0.02 11.63 23.57
CA ALA A 202 -0.93 11.89 24.66
C ALA A 202 -0.73 10.94 25.87
N GLU A 203 -0.43 9.67 25.58
CA GLU A 203 -0.17 8.66 26.62
C GLU A 203 1.22 8.83 27.28
N THR A 204 2.23 9.14 26.46
CA THR A 204 3.64 9.13 26.91
C THR A 204 4.18 10.47 27.35
N GLY A 205 3.53 11.58 26.96
CA GLY A 205 4.06 12.93 27.12
C GLY A 205 5.29 13.22 26.24
N ALA A 206 5.53 12.41 25.20
CA ALA A 206 6.69 12.58 24.32
C ALA A 206 6.71 13.94 23.65
N THR A 207 7.86 14.56 23.55
CA THR A 207 8.06 15.86 22.93
C THR A 207 8.76 15.75 21.59
N ALA A 208 8.52 16.74 20.72
CA ALA A 208 9.18 16.79 19.42
C ALA A 208 10.70 16.95 19.58
N LYS A 209 11.47 16.33 18.68
CA LYS A 209 12.93 16.53 18.62
C LYS A 209 13.25 18.00 18.30
N THR A 210 14.23 18.58 18.97
CA THR A 210 14.68 19.95 18.74
C THR A 210 15.41 20.13 17.40
N ASP A 211 16.07 19.06 16.94
CA ASP A 211 16.84 18.98 15.69
C ASP A 211 16.06 18.39 14.52
N TYR A 212 14.72 18.35 14.64
CA TYR A 212 13.84 17.78 13.62
C TYR A 212 14.02 18.43 12.25
N LYS A 213 14.31 17.61 11.26
CA LYS A 213 14.42 18.00 9.85
C LYS A 213 13.06 17.88 9.16
N LYS A 214 12.44 19.03 8.81
CA LYS A 214 11.10 19.07 8.17
C LYS A 214 11.02 18.40 6.82
N GLY A 215 12.13 18.22 6.12
CA GLY A 215 12.17 17.58 4.81
C GLY A 215 13.60 17.24 4.41
N ARG A 216 13.73 16.47 3.35
CA ARG A 216 14.98 16.24 2.65
C ARG A 216 15.14 17.27 1.52
N PRO A 217 16.37 17.56 1.05
CA PRO A 217 16.57 18.34 -0.17
C PRO A 217 15.74 17.78 -1.32
N ALA A 218 15.16 18.67 -2.13
CA ALA A 218 14.45 18.24 -3.33
C ALA A 218 15.39 17.45 -4.24
N GLN A 219 14.90 16.33 -4.73
CA GLN A 219 15.65 15.57 -5.75
C GLN A 219 15.53 16.31 -7.09
N PRO A 220 16.60 16.37 -7.89
CA PRO A 220 16.50 16.97 -9.21
C PRO A 220 15.48 16.21 -10.06
N CYS A 221 14.61 16.93 -10.75
CA CYS A 221 13.67 16.32 -11.68
C CYS A 221 14.42 16.02 -12.99
N PHE A 222 15.02 14.83 -13.07
CA PHE A 222 15.92 14.42 -14.13
C PHE A 222 15.37 14.71 -15.54
N ARG A 223 14.08 14.39 -15.80
CA ARG A 223 13.44 14.58 -17.09
C ARG A 223 13.31 16.06 -17.52
N MET A 224 13.36 16.98 -16.55
CA MET A 224 13.25 18.43 -16.79
C MET A 224 14.61 19.13 -16.91
N MET A 225 15.70 18.38 -16.72
CA MET A 225 17.05 18.92 -16.82
C MET A 225 17.51 18.99 -18.27
N ALA A 226 18.40 19.94 -18.57
CA ALA A 226 19.11 19.96 -19.85
C ALA A 226 19.98 18.70 -20.01
N GLU A 227 20.21 18.25 -21.25
CA GLU A 227 20.93 17.02 -21.54
C GLU A 227 22.36 17.00 -20.94
N ALA A 228 23.05 18.14 -20.95
CA ALA A 228 24.37 18.26 -20.34
C ALA A 228 24.35 17.99 -18.84
N ASP A 229 23.32 18.52 -18.14
CA ASP A 229 23.14 18.33 -16.70
C ASP A 229 22.72 16.90 -16.37
N GLN A 230 21.90 16.27 -17.22
CA GLN A 230 21.55 14.85 -17.12
C GLN A 230 22.79 13.96 -17.19
N LYS A 231 23.65 14.20 -18.19
CA LYS A 231 24.92 13.47 -18.35
C LYS A 231 25.85 13.67 -17.15
N ALA A 232 25.98 14.90 -16.66
CA ALA A 232 26.78 15.20 -15.48
C ALA A 232 26.23 14.51 -14.22
N LEU A 233 24.90 14.47 -14.05
CA LEU A 233 24.26 13.80 -12.93
C LEU A 233 24.43 12.27 -13.00
N ILE A 234 24.30 11.65 -14.18
CA ILE A 234 24.58 10.22 -14.40
C ILE A 234 26.04 9.88 -14.08
N ALA A 235 26.98 10.73 -14.51
CA ALA A 235 28.39 10.53 -14.22
C ALA A 235 28.68 10.56 -12.71
N LYS A 236 27.96 11.40 -11.95
CA LYS A 236 28.07 11.51 -10.51
C LYS A 236 27.36 10.35 -9.77
N ASP A 237 26.22 9.92 -10.26
CA ASP A 237 25.40 8.85 -9.69
C ASP A 237 24.73 8.04 -10.80
N PRO A 238 25.31 6.86 -11.15
CA PRO A 238 24.82 6.03 -12.25
C PRO A 238 23.37 5.56 -12.11
N ARG A 239 22.76 5.66 -10.91
CA ARG A 239 21.36 5.31 -10.69
C ARG A 239 20.41 6.18 -11.50
N TYR A 240 20.79 7.41 -11.79
CA TYR A 240 20.02 8.31 -12.65
C TYR A 240 19.99 7.89 -14.12
N GLY A 241 20.90 7.02 -14.58
CA GLY A 241 20.89 6.46 -15.92
C GLY A 241 19.94 5.27 -16.11
N ARG A 242 19.28 4.81 -15.03
CA ARG A 242 18.30 3.70 -15.05
C ARG A 242 16.87 4.22 -15.09
N VAL A 243 16.63 5.24 -15.89
CA VAL A 243 15.28 5.77 -16.11
C VAL A 243 14.60 4.89 -17.16
N ILE A 244 13.55 4.17 -16.76
CA ILE A 244 12.65 3.44 -17.64
C ILE A 244 11.58 4.39 -18.15
#